data_1f6aa979032ae67175eaf88e1674e344
#
_entry.id   1f6aa979032ae67175eaf88e1674e344
#
_cell.length_a   1.000
_cell.length_b   1.000
_cell.length_c   1.000
_cell.angle_alpha   90.00
_cell.angle_beta   90.00
_cell.angle_gamma   90.00
#
_symmetry.space_group_name_H-M   'P 1'
#
loop_
_entity.id
_entity.type
_entity.pdbx_description
1 polymer ?
#
loop_
_entity_poly.entity_id
_entity_poly.type
_entity_poly.pdbx_seq_one_letter_code
_entity_poly.pdbx_strand_id
1 'polypeptide(L)'
;MRFFYLTLSFAVFCLMSQEVEEIIVTGAINDEVDKEIFSAKVIDKDFFDKINIVTVSELSKYLSSSSGSRFQTNNLDGVDQGMSNINLRGLDNSSTLLLINSKRQTTAGTPSTRGQGYVDVNIIPEIAVKRIEILKESASPQYGSDAVAGVVNIFTYEEFDGFRLKTDYQSTENYDQSNTKIGMLFGKAYENGNYVVAFDFLKRKPLSAAEIEGIAELAVSGLGRSFKVSEADVVSSGLWAGEYKKNQKIPDPDCINNGGVLTNPTTCGFQYGNRFNIVNDEDHNKIYTALNLSLIHISEPTRR
;
A
#
# COMPACT_ATOMS: atom_id res chain seq x y z
N MET A 1 -43.08 -25.81 -24.51
CA MET A 1 -42.35 -24.79 -23.77
C MET A 1 -41.04 -24.51 -24.53
N ARG A 2 -40.99 -23.40 -25.25
CA ARG A 2 -39.82 -23.00 -26.03
C ARG A 2 -39.05 -21.93 -25.20
N PHE A 3 -37.83 -22.26 -24.76
CA PHE A 3 -36.92 -21.33 -24.15
C PHE A 3 -36.29 -20.43 -25.23
N PHE A 4 -36.54 -19.14 -25.14
CA PHE A 4 -35.86 -18.11 -25.94
C PHE A 4 -34.55 -17.75 -25.24
N TYR A 5 -33.41 -18.11 -25.81
CA TYR A 5 -32.11 -17.60 -25.40
C TYR A 5 -31.87 -16.25 -26.08
N LEU A 6 -31.86 -15.18 -25.30
CA LEU A 6 -31.48 -13.86 -25.76
C LEU A 6 -29.96 -13.74 -25.60
N THR A 7 -29.20 -13.97 -26.68
CA THR A 7 -27.76 -13.70 -26.73
C THR A 7 -27.58 -12.22 -27.01
N LEU A 8 -27.17 -11.45 -25.99
CA LEU A 8 -26.77 -10.06 -26.13
C LEU A 8 -25.31 -10.04 -26.64
N SER A 9 -25.14 -9.88 -27.97
CA SER A 9 -23.83 -9.74 -28.59
C SER A 9 -23.35 -8.28 -28.42
N PHE A 10 -22.41 -8.07 -27.52
CA PHE A 10 -21.71 -6.79 -27.39
C PHE A 10 -20.61 -6.74 -28.46
N ALA A 11 -20.84 -5.97 -29.52
CA ALA A 11 -19.81 -5.68 -30.50
C ALA A 11 -18.77 -4.74 -29.89
N VAL A 12 -17.60 -5.28 -29.54
CA VAL A 12 -16.42 -4.50 -29.15
C VAL A 12 -15.88 -3.85 -30.42
N PHE A 13 -16.08 -2.55 -30.54
CA PHE A 13 -15.42 -1.74 -31.56
C PHE A 13 -13.95 -1.59 -31.15
N CYS A 14 -13.07 -2.39 -31.72
CA CYS A 14 -11.64 -2.27 -31.59
C CYS A 14 -11.19 -1.05 -32.40
N LEU A 15 -11.10 0.13 -31.78
CA LEU A 15 -10.34 1.24 -32.33
C LEU A 15 -8.87 0.84 -32.27
N MET A 16 -8.23 0.72 -33.43
CA MET A 16 -6.78 0.55 -33.57
C MET A 16 -6.12 1.76 -32.89
N SER A 17 -5.68 1.58 -31.65
CA SER A 17 -4.77 2.50 -31.00
C SER A 17 -3.43 2.40 -31.71
N GLN A 18 -2.98 3.48 -32.33
CA GLN A 18 -1.57 3.62 -32.70
C GLN A 18 -0.76 3.44 -31.42
N GLU A 19 0.11 2.44 -31.40
CA GLU A 19 1.14 2.31 -30.38
C GLU A 19 2.03 3.56 -30.47
N VAL A 20 1.80 4.51 -29.58
CA VAL A 20 2.76 5.58 -29.32
C VAL A 20 3.90 4.93 -28.57
N GLU A 21 5.11 4.95 -29.13
CA GLU A 21 6.33 4.52 -28.42
C GLU A 21 6.35 5.19 -27.04
N GLU A 22 6.28 4.38 -26.02
CA GLU A 22 6.19 4.85 -24.64
C GLU A 22 7.59 5.31 -24.20
N ILE A 23 7.80 6.63 -24.14
CA ILE A 23 9.08 7.21 -23.76
C ILE A 23 9.28 6.95 -22.27
N ILE A 24 10.31 6.19 -21.90
CA ILE A 24 10.73 6.00 -20.50
C ILE A 24 11.38 7.31 -20.04
N VAL A 25 10.77 7.96 -19.05
CA VAL A 25 11.19 9.29 -18.56
C VAL A 25 12.05 9.18 -17.30
N THR A 26 11.87 8.12 -16.51
CA THR A 26 12.55 7.95 -15.22
C THR A 26 13.99 7.50 -15.42
N GLY A 27 14.95 8.32 -14.98
CA GLY A 27 16.39 8.01 -15.08
C GLY A 27 17.11 8.56 -16.31
N ALA A 28 16.40 9.07 -17.33
CA ALA A 28 17.02 9.63 -18.52
C ALA A 28 17.46 11.09 -18.29
N ILE A 29 18.77 11.34 -18.23
CA ILE A 29 19.34 12.70 -18.21
C ILE A 29 19.85 13.10 -19.60
N ASN A 30 20.38 12.15 -20.39
CA ASN A 30 20.88 12.36 -21.76
C ASN A 30 20.42 11.24 -22.68
N ASP A 31 19.97 11.62 -23.88
CA ASP A 31 19.20 10.78 -24.80
C ASP A 31 19.90 9.55 -25.41
N GLU A 32 21.22 9.39 -25.30
CA GLU A 32 21.90 8.28 -25.99
C GLU A 32 22.77 7.37 -25.13
N VAL A 33 23.36 7.83 -24.04
CA VAL A 33 24.29 7.03 -23.25
C VAL A 33 23.64 6.38 -22.03
N ASP A 34 22.57 6.95 -21.51
CA ASP A 34 21.96 6.53 -20.24
C ASP A 34 20.90 5.44 -20.41
N LYS A 35 20.40 5.17 -21.60
CA LYS A 35 19.38 4.14 -21.86
C LYS A 35 19.90 2.70 -21.60
N GLU A 36 21.18 2.44 -21.81
CA GLU A 36 21.79 1.13 -21.52
C GLU A 36 22.14 0.95 -20.03
N ILE A 37 22.41 2.05 -19.32
CA ILE A 37 22.91 2.01 -17.94
C ILE A 37 21.74 2.06 -16.93
N PHE A 38 20.68 2.83 -17.24
CA PHE A 38 19.55 3.02 -16.34
C PHE A 38 18.25 2.53 -16.98
N SER A 39 18.08 1.22 -17.00
CA SER A 39 16.86 0.60 -17.52
C SER A 39 15.77 0.59 -16.46
N ALA A 40 14.84 1.51 -16.55
CA ALA A 40 13.63 1.46 -15.74
C ALA A 40 12.71 0.31 -16.21
N LYS A 41 12.20 -0.49 -15.26
CA LYS A 41 11.16 -1.47 -15.55
C LYS A 41 9.82 -0.74 -15.67
N VAL A 42 9.22 -0.78 -16.84
CA VAL A 42 7.87 -0.26 -17.08
C VAL A 42 6.83 -1.32 -16.75
N ILE A 43 5.81 -0.93 -16.01
CA ILE A 43 4.62 -1.72 -15.69
C ILE A 43 3.43 -0.94 -16.24
N ASP A 44 2.84 -1.46 -17.27
CA ASP A 44 1.71 -0.85 -17.95
C ASP A 44 0.35 -1.24 -17.34
N LYS A 45 -0.70 -0.65 -17.86
CA LYS A 45 -2.07 -0.92 -17.39
C LYS A 45 -2.50 -2.36 -17.66
N ASP A 46 -2.07 -2.97 -18.74
CA ASP A 46 -2.40 -4.35 -19.08
C ASP A 46 -1.85 -5.33 -18.04
N PHE A 47 -0.67 -5.05 -17.50
CA PHE A 47 -0.13 -5.85 -16.40
C PHE A 47 -0.98 -5.73 -15.13
N PHE A 48 -1.43 -4.51 -14.77
CA PHE A 48 -2.34 -4.32 -13.63
C PHE A 48 -3.64 -5.09 -13.78
N ASP A 49 -4.22 -5.07 -14.97
CA ASP A 49 -5.48 -5.75 -15.24
C ASP A 49 -5.32 -7.28 -15.20
N LYS A 50 -4.17 -7.81 -15.62
CA LYS A 50 -3.84 -9.24 -15.56
C LYS A 50 -3.66 -9.75 -14.12
N ILE A 51 -3.00 -8.98 -13.26
CA ILE A 51 -2.73 -9.39 -11.86
C ILE A 51 -3.87 -9.04 -10.91
N ASN A 52 -4.86 -8.29 -11.38
CA ASN A 52 -6.08 -7.91 -10.66
C ASN A 52 -5.82 -7.37 -9.24
N ILE A 53 -4.91 -6.40 -9.12
CA ILE A 53 -4.64 -5.74 -7.85
C ILE A 53 -5.80 -4.83 -7.45
N VAL A 54 -6.07 -4.79 -6.15
CA VAL A 54 -7.10 -3.94 -5.57
C VAL A 54 -6.58 -2.54 -5.29
N THR A 55 -5.33 -2.44 -4.85
CA THR A 55 -4.67 -1.16 -4.54
C THR A 55 -3.30 -1.06 -5.20
N VAL A 56 -2.81 0.16 -5.41
CA VAL A 56 -1.48 0.40 -6.01
C VAL A 56 -0.38 -0.24 -5.17
N SER A 57 -0.50 -0.23 -3.84
CA SER A 57 0.49 -0.83 -2.93
C SER A 57 0.62 -2.34 -3.09
N GLU A 58 -0.44 -3.04 -3.51
CA GLU A 58 -0.38 -4.49 -3.76
C GLU A 58 0.56 -4.88 -4.90
N LEU A 59 0.91 -3.93 -5.78
CA LEU A 59 1.94 -4.15 -6.79
C LEU A 59 3.24 -4.68 -6.18
N SER A 60 3.56 -4.27 -4.96
CA SER A 60 4.75 -4.71 -4.24
C SER A 60 4.86 -6.24 -4.10
N LYS A 61 3.74 -6.97 -4.08
CA LYS A 61 3.69 -8.45 -4.06
C LYS A 61 4.29 -9.07 -5.33
N TYR A 62 4.24 -8.36 -6.44
CA TYR A 62 4.66 -8.83 -7.77
C TYR A 62 6.02 -8.28 -8.18
N LEU A 63 6.66 -7.51 -7.31
CA LEU A 63 7.99 -6.95 -7.52
C LEU A 63 9.04 -7.75 -6.78
N SER A 64 9.85 -8.52 -7.50
CA SER A 64 10.97 -9.29 -6.91
C SER A 64 12.01 -8.42 -6.17
N SER A 65 12.06 -7.13 -6.50
CA SER A 65 12.94 -6.16 -5.83
C SER A 65 12.29 -5.49 -4.61
N SER A 66 11.02 -5.78 -4.31
CA SER A 66 10.32 -5.22 -3.17
C SER A 66 10.47 -6.12 -1.95
N SER A 67 10.97 -5.58 -0.85
CA SER A 67 11.11 -6.28 0.42
C SER A 67 10.78 -5.32 1.56
N GLY A 68 9.91 -5.75 2.48
CA GLY A 68 9.44 -4.89 3.58
C GLY A 68 8.45 -3.79 3.15
N SER A 69 7.89 -3.90 1.95
CA SER A 69 6.80 -3.04 1.50
C SER A 69 5.52 -3.33 2.28
N ARG A 70 4.73 -2.30 2.51
CA ARG A 70 3.40 -2.39 3.13
C ARG A 70 2.35 -2.21 2.05
N PHE A 71 1.42 -3.15 1.95
CA PHE A 71 0.33 -3.14 0.97
C PHE A 71 -1.05 -3.31 1.62
N GLN A 72 -1.08 -3.61 2.90
CA GLN A 72 -2.29 -3.65 3.72
C GLN A 72 -2.15 -2.67 4.87
N THR A 73 -3.27 -2.18 5.34
CA THR A 73 -3.32 -1.26 6.47
C THR A 73 -3.06 -1.96 7.80
N ASN A 74 -3.08 -3.29 7.82
CA ASN A 74 -2.79 -4.06 9.01
C ASN A 74 -1.29 -4.35 9.15
N ASN A 75 -0.75 -4.05 10.33
CA ASN A 75 0.60 -4.39 10.71
C ASN A 75 0.63 -4.82 12.19
N LEU A 76 1.11 -6.02 12.44
CA LEU A 76 1.25 -6.56 13.79
C LEU A 76 2.27 -5.78 14.65
N ASP A 77 3.15 -5.01 14.03
CA ASP A 77 4.15 -4.18 14.72
C ASP A 77 3.59 -2.87 15.34
N GLY A 78 2.29 -2.75 15.43
CA GLY A 78 1.62 -1.77 16.30
C GLY A 78 1.42 -0.39 15.70
N VAL A 79 2.47 0.38 15.40
CA VAL A 79 2.33 1.80 15.00
C VAL A 79 2.31 2.05 13.50
N ASP A 80 2.63 1.05 12.68
CA ASP A 80 2.61 1.16 11.22
C ASP A 80 1.25 0.76 10.59
N GLN A 81 0.19 0.84 11.37
CA GLN A 81 -1.17 0.56 10.87
C GLN A 81 -1.61 1.67 9.93
N GLY A 82 -2.29 1.30 8.86
CA GLY A 82 -2.75 2.23 7.83
C GLY A 82 -1.66 2.67 6.85
N MET A 83 -0.44 2.16 6.97
CA MET A 83 0.67 2.53 6.11
C MET A 83 0.71 1.69 4.83
N SER A 84 0.86 2.35 3.69
CA SER A 84 1.06 1.70 2.39
C SER A 84 2.25 2.32 1.69
N ASN A 85 3.29 1.54 1.42
CA ASN A 85 4.50 2.01 0.74
C ASN A 85 5.11 0.94 -0.15
N ILE A 86 6.00 1.37 -1.03
CA ILE A 86 6.87 0.48 -1.79
C ILE A 86 8.30 0.67 -1.27
N ASN A 87 8.90 -0.42 -0.78
CA ASN A 87 10.27 -0.45 -0.30
C ASN A 87 11.10 -1.33 -1.23
N LEU A 88 11.97 -0.72 -2.00
CA LEU A 88 12.86 -1.44 -2.90
C LEU A 88 14.07 -1.96 -2.13
N ARG A 89 14.47 -3.22 -2.40
CA ARG A 89 15.67 -3.87 -1.86
C ARG A 89 15.69 -4.01 -0.33
N GLY A 90 14.62 -3.68 0.37
CA GLY A 90 14.56 -3.74 1.83
C GLY A 90 15.46 -2.74 2.56
N LEU A 91 15.91 -1.68 1.89
CA LEU A 91 16.87 -0.73 2.47
C LEU A 91 16.24 0.27 3.44
N ASP A 92 14.97 0.46 3.37
CA ASP A 92 14.14 1.23 4.30
C ASP A 92 13.05 2.03 3.58
N ASN A 93 12.03 2.48 4.33
CA ASN A 93 10.91 3.24 3.76
C ASN A 93 11.33 4.59 3.19
N SER A 94 12.35 5.22 3.79
CA SER A 94 12.89 6.52 3.36
C SER A 94 13.92 6.45 2.23
N SER A 95 14.32 5.23 1.83
CA SER A 95 15.37 5.04 0.80
C SER A 95 14.81 4.81 -0.60
N THR A 96 13.50 4.65 -0.74
CA THR A 96 12.81 4.53 -2.03
C THR A 96 12.07 5.82 -2.33
N LEU A 97 12.50 6.52 -3.38
CA LEU A 97 11.85 7.74 -3.81
C LEU A 97 10.58 7.43 -4.57
N LEU A 98 9.44 7.93 -4.10
CA LEU A 98 8.19 7.90 -4.83
C LEU A 98 7.92 9.22 -5.55
N LEU A 99 7.61 9.12 -6.83
CA LEU A 99 7.20 10.24 -7.68
C LEU A 99 5.78 9.98 -8.22
N ILE A 100 5.03 11.04 -8.44
CA ILE A 100 3.78 11.03 -9.19
C ILE A 100 3.91 12.03 -10.32
N ASN A 101 3.79 11.56 -11.57
CA ASN A 101 4.03 12.37 -12.77
C ASN A 101 5.37 13.13 -12.67
N SER A 102 6.43 12.42 -12.29
CA SER A 102 7.78 12.93 -12.09
C SER A 102 7.95 14.01 -11.00
N LYS A 103 6.92 14.23 -10.17
CA LYS A 103 6.93 15.19 -9.08
C LYS A 103 7.07 14.48 -7.74
N ARG A 104 7.95 15.00 -6.86
CA ARG A 104 8.08 14.51 -5.49
C ARG A 104 6.78 14.71 -4.72
N GLN A 105 6.47 13.75 -3.88
CA GLN A 105 5.31 13.80 -3.00
C GLN A 105 5.74 14.13 -1.57
N THR A 106 4.84 14.75 -0.82
CA THR A 106 5.01 14.96 0.62
C THR A 106 4.92 13.64 1.37
N THR A 107 5.70 13.50 2.42
CA THR A 107 5.59 12.36 3.31
C THR A 107 4.27 12.35 4.08
N ALA A 108 3.79 11.17 4.45
CA ALA A 108 2.64 11.01 5.32
C ALA A 108 2.87 11.73 6.67
N GLY A 109 1.79 12.23 7.26
CA GLY A 109 1.86 12.98 8.52
C GLY A 109 2.27 12.16 9.74
N THR A 110 2.17 10.82 9.64
CA THR A 110 2.61 9.89 10.67
C THR A 110 3.87 9.18 10.21
N PRO A 111 4.97 9.20 10.98
CA PRO A 111 6.16 8.45 10.62
C PRO A 111 5.95 6.94 10.87
N SER A 112 6.79 6.11 10.24
CA SER A 112 6.87 4.69 10.53
C SER A 112 7.35 4.41 11.97
N THR A 113 7.29 3.16 12.41
CA THR A 113 7.75 2.70 13.73
C THR A 113 9.17 3.18 14.09
N ARG A 114 10.01 3.38 13.10
CA ARG A 114 11.39 3.86 13.29
C ARG A 114 11.56 5.37 13.15
N GLY A 115 10.45 6.12 13.09
CA GLY A 115 10.47 7.57 12.91
C GLY A 115 10.79 8.03 11.50
N GLN A 116 10.76 7.13 10.51
CA GLN A 116 11.08 7.45 9.12
C GLN A 116 9.85 7.94 8.37
N GLY A 117 10.06 8.96 7.54
CA GLY A 117 9.06 9.41 6.61
C GLY A 117 8.84 8.40 5.47
N TYR A 118 7.63 8.29 4.98
CA TYR A 118 7.27 7.51 3.80
C TYR A 118 6.19 8.25 3.00
N VAL A 119 6.04 7.91 1.74
CA VAL A 119 4.94 8.39 0.90
C VAL A 119 3.90 7.28 0.80
N ASP A 120 2.65 7.60 1.13
CA ASP A 120 1.54 6.66 1.00
C ASP A 120 1.16 6.50 -0.48
N VAL A 121 1.30 5.29 -1.01
CA VAL A 121 0.96 4.98 -2.41
C VAL A 121 -0.54 4.78 -2.64
N ASN A 122 -1.32 4.62 -1.58
CA ASN A 122 -2.77 4.44 -1.67
C ASN A 122 -3.55 5.75 -1.82
N ILE A 123 -2.88 6.91 -1.89
CA ILE A 123 -3.54 8.18 -2.16
C ILE A 123 -4.08 8.28 -3.59
N ILE A 124 -3.55 7.49 -4.53
CA ILE A 124 -3.93 7.54 -5.94
C ILE A 124 -5.03 6.51 -6.21
N PRO A 125 -6.13 6.88 -6.89
CA PRO A 125 -7.06 5.91 -7.46
C PRO A 125 -6.33 4.98 -8.43
N GLU A 126 -6.46 3.65 -8.27
CA GLU A 126 -5.79 2.68 -9.16
C GLU A 126 -6.21 2.88 -10.62
N ILE A 127 -7.49 3.18 -10.86
CA ILE A 127 -8.01 3.39 -12.21
C ILE A 127 -7.39 4.62 -12.91
N ALA A 128 -6.85 5.57 -12.14
CA ALA A 128 -6.15 6.74 -12.67
C ALA A 128 -4.69 6.44 -13.07
N VAL A 129 -4.14 5.30 -12.68
CA VAL A 129 -2.76 4.93 -13.01
C VAL A 129 -2.69 4.49 -14.48
N LYS A 130 -1.82 5.15 -15.24
CA LYS A 130 -1.53 4.81 -16.64
C LYS A 130 -0.41 3.78 -16.73
N ARG A 131 0.71 4.03 -16.04
CA ARG A 131 1.86 3.13 -15.93
C ARG A 131 2.68 3.45 -14.68
N ILE A 132 3.56 2.54 -14.30
CA ILE A 132 4.56 2.77 -13.26
C ILE A 132 5.94 2.42 -13.82
N GLU A 133 6.88 3.33 -13.62
CA GLU A 133 8.28 3.12 -13.96
C GLU A 133 9.09 2.88 -12.67
N ILE A 134 9.89 1.83 -12.65
CA ILE A 134 10.69 1.43 -11.50
C ILE A 134 12.15 1.40 -11.90
N LEU A 135 12.92 2.35 -11.39
CA LEU A 135 14.36 2.38 -11.48
C LEU A 135 14.92 1.67 -10.24
N LYS A 136 15.52 0.50 -10.46
CA LYS A 136 16.00 -0.37 -9.36
C LYS A 136 17.40 -0.02 -8.87
N GLU A 137 18.10 0.82 -9.58
CA GLU A 137 19.47 1.21 -9.27
C GLU A 137 19.49 2.46 -8.40
N SER A 138 20.62 2.71 -7.74
CA SER A 138 20.77 3.93 -6.96
C SER A 138 20.76 5.13 -7.89
N ALA A 139 19.77 5.98 -7.71
CA ALA A 139 19.58 7.20 -8.49
C ALA A 139 19.88 8.47 -7.65
N SER A 140 20.64 8.31 -6.56
CA SER A 140 20.98 9.42 -5.65
C SER A 140 21.70 10.59 -6.34
N PRO A 141 22.57 10.38 -7.34
CA PRO A 141 23.19 11.52 -8.03
C PRO A 141 22.18 12.42 -8.75
N GLN A 142 21.09 11.83 -9.24
CA GLN A 142 20.05 12.56 -9.99
C GLN A 142 18.90 13.02 -9.10
N TYR A 143 18.49 12.16 -8.16
CA TYR A 143 17.30 12.37 -7.36
C TYR A 143 17.55 12.66 -5.88
N GLY A 144 18.81 12.64 -5.42
CA GLY A 144 19.16 12.90 -4.03
C GLY A 144 19.10 11.67 -3.13
N SER A 145 19.30 11.88 -1.83
CA SER A 145 19.46 10.81 -0.81
C SER A 145 18.29 9.85 -0.68
N ASP A 146 17.08 10.27 -1.04
CA ASP A 146 15.88 9.44 -0.89
C ASP A 146 15.79 8.35 -1.95
N ALA A 147 16.65 8.39 -2.98
CA ALA A 147 16.67 7.46 -4.10
C ALA A 147 17.82 6.43 -4.03
N VAL A 148 18.30 6.09 -2.83
CA VAL A 148 19.37 5.10 -2.63
C VAL A 148 18.94 3.69 -3.03
N ALA A 149 17.71 3.31 -2.69
CA ALA A 149 17.14 2.01 -3.06
C ALA A 149 16.59 1.99 -4.49
N GLY A 150 16.29 3.15 -5.04
CA GLY A 150 15.72 3.31 -6.35
C GLY A 150 14.59 4.34 -6.38
N VAL A 151 13.95 4.45 -7.54
CA VAL A 151 12.82 5.37 -7.79
C VAL A 151 11.62 4.59 -8.28
N VAL A 152 10.47 4.92 -7.78
CA VAL A 152 9.16 4.47 -8.28
C VAL A 152 8.41 5.69 -8.76
N ASN A 153 8.15 5.79 -10.06
CA ASN A 153 7.43 6.90 -10.67
C ASN A 153 6.08 6.41 -11.18
N ILE A 154 5.02 6.92 -10.61
CA ILE A 154 3.65 6.57 -10.96
C ILE A 154 3.12 7.62 -11.92
N PHE A 155 2.83 7.22 -13.14
CA PHE A 155 2.20 8.08 -14.14
C PHE A 155 0.69 7.86 -14.13
N THR A 156 -0.04 8.93 -13.95
CA THR A 156 -1.50 8.94 -14.02
C THR A 156 -1.96 9.41 -15.39
N TYR A 157 -3.22 9.15 -15.72
CA TYR A 157 -3.83 9.73 -16.92
C TYR A 157 -3.95 11.24 -16.76
N GLU A 158 -3.11 12.00 -17.44
CA GLU A 158 -3.23 13.46 -17.58
C GLU A 158 -4.09 13.82 -18.78
N GLU A 159 -4.23 12.91 -19.75
CA GLU A 159 -5.07 12.99 -20.91
C GLU A 159 -5.81 11.66 -21.10
N PHE A 160 -7.12 11.75 -21.29
CA PHE A 160 -8.00 10.61 -21.57
C PHE A 160 -9.26 11.13 -22.27
N ASP A 161 -9.72 10.44 -23.31
CA ASP A 161 -10.99 10.77 -23.99
C ASP A 161 -11.91 9.54 -23.93
N GLY A 162 -12.98 9.65 -23.16
CA GLY A 162 -13.95 8.60 -22.98
C GLY A 162 -14.32 8.31 -21.54
N PHE A 163 -14.84 7.10 -21.34
CA PHE A 163 -15.27 6.58 -20.04
C PHE A 163 -14.78 5.15 -19.84
N ARG A 164 -14.23 4.86 -18.65
CA ARG A 164 -13.84 3.52 -18.22
C ARG A 164 -14.48 3.23 -16.87
N LEU A 165 -15.09 2.06 -16.75
CA LEU A 165 -15.60 1.51 -15.49
C LEU A 165 -14.89 0.19 -15.22
N LYS A 166 -14.39 0.02 -13.99
CA LYS A 166 -13.81 -1.23 -13.50
C LYS A 166 -14.51 -1.62 -12.21
N THR A 167 -14.92 -2.87 -12.10
CA THR A 167 -15.51 -3.42 -10.88
C THR A 167 -14.79 -4.71 -10.54
N ASP A 168 -14.29 -4.81 -9.31
CA ASP A 168 -13.58 -5.97 -8.82
C ASP A 168 -14.30 -6.50 -7.57
N TYR A 169 -14.51 -7.80 -7.53
CA TYR A 169 -14.97 -8.51 -6.35
C TYR A 169 -14.05 -9.70 -6.09
N GLN A 170 -13.51 -9.75 -4.90
CA GLN A 170 -12.65 -10.83 -4.44
C GLN A 170 -13.19 -11.34 -3.11
N SER A 171 -13.21 -12.64 -2.90
CA SER A 171 -13.61 -13.24 -1.63
C SER A 171 -12.75 -14.46 -1.34
N THR A 172 -12.64 -14.80 -0.07
CA THR A 172 -12.04 -16.05 0.39
C THR A 172 -13.10 -17.14 0.44
N GLU A 173 -12.71 -18.37 0.11
CA GLU A 173 -13.65 -19.49 0.04
C GLU A 173 -14.17 -19.91 1.42
N ASN A 174 -13.32 -19.86 2.45
CA ASN A 174 -13.61 -20.43 3.77
C ASN A 174 -13.93 -19.37 4.85
N TYR A 175 -13.88 -18.07 4.50
CA TYR A 175 -14.05 -16.98 5.45
C TYR A 175 -14.94 -15.89 4.85
N ASP A 176 -15.61 -15.08 5.69
CA ASP A 176 -16.44 -13.95 5.23
C ASP A 176 -15.61 -12.70 4.87
N GLN A 177 -14.36 -12.90 4.47
CA GLN A 177 -13.52 -11.81 3.98
C GLN A 177 -13.78 -11.55 2.50
N SER A 178 -14.00 -10.30 2.14
CA SER A 178 -14.17 -9.91 0.74
C SER A 178 -13.70 -8.47 0.49
N ASN A 179 -13.30 -8.21 -0.75
CA ASN A 179 -13.01 -6.89 -1.26
C ASN A 179 -14.01 -6.56 -2.37
N THR A 180 -14.63 -5.41 -2.29
CA THR A 180 -15.48 -4.87 -3.36
C THR A 180 -14.88 -3.54 -3.78
N LYS A 181 -14.58 -3.39 -5.08
CA LYS A 181 -14.01 -2.18 -5.63
C LYS A 181 -14.79 -1.71 -6.85
N ILE A 182 -14.96 -0.40 -6.96
CA ILE A 182 -15.55 0.26 -8.13
C ILE A 182 -14.65 1.44 -8.48
N GLY A 183 -14.06 1.39 -9.68
CA GLY A 183 -13.26 2.47 -10.25
C GLY A 183 -13.95 3.07 -11.46
N MET A 184 -13.96 4.39 -11.55
CA MET A 184 -14.50 5.15 -12.70
C MET A 184 -13.48 6.16 -13.17
N LEU A 185 -13.20 6.18 -14.47
CA LEU A 185 -12.34 7.16 -15.13
C LEU A 185 -13.12 7.81 -16.25
N PHE A 186 -13.15 9.12 -16.24
CA PHE A 186 -13.79 9.92 -17.26
C PHE A 186 -12.86 11.04 -17.70
N GLY A 187 -12.82 11.31 -18.99
CA GLY A 187 -12.04 12.41 -19.53
C GLY A 187 -12.57 12.90 -20.87
N LYS A 188 -12.18 14.11 -21.22
CA LYS A 188 -12.49 14.70 -22.49
C LYS A 188 -11.36 15.62 -22.95
N ALA A 189 -10.93 15.44 -24.18
CA ALA A 189 -9.99 16.32 -24.86
C ALA A 189 -10.73 17.30 -25.77
N TYR A 190 -10.22 18.53 -25.85
CA TYR A 190 -10.66 19.59 -26.78
C TYR A 190 -9.43 20.25 -27.41
N GLU A 191 -9.67 21.17 -28.35
CA GLU A 191 -8.58 21.89 -29.03
C GLU A 191 -7.66 22.67 -28.06
N ASN A 192 -8.21 23.20 -26.97
CA ASN A 192 -7.51 24.10 -26.05
C ASN A 192 -7.19 23.45 -24.68
N GLY A 193 -7.35 22.15 -24.55
CA GLY A 193 -7.04 21.45 -23.31
C GLY A 193 -7.79 20.14 -23.12
N ASN A 194 -7.58 19.54 -21.97
CA ASN A 194 -8.28 18.32 -21.59
C ASN A 194 -8.58 18.33 -20.08
N TYR A 195 -9.52 17.52 -19.67
CA TYR A 195 -9.71 17.18 -18.27
C TYR A 195 -9.88 15.68 -18.09
N VAL A 196 -9.42 15.21 -16.93
CA VAL A 196 -9.57 13.83 -16.48
C VAL A 196 -10.09 13.84 -15.06
N VAL A 197 -11.07 12.98 -14.77
CA VAL A 197 -11.62 12.76 -13.43
C VAL A 197 -11.67 11.26 -13.18
N ALA A 198 -11.13 10.84 -12.05
CA ALA A 198 -11.18 9.45 -11.62
C ALA A 198 -11.73 9.34 -10.20
N PHE A 199 -12.55 8.31 -9.99
CA PHE A 199 -13.07 7.92 -8.68
C PHE A 199 -12.71 6.48 -8.41
N ASP A 200 -12.38 6.17 -7.16
CA ASP A 200 -12.08 4.80 -6.72
C ASP A 200 -12.74 4.57 -5.34
N PHE A 201 -13.60 3.57 -5.28
CA PHE A 201 -14.30 3.14 -4.08
C PHE A 201 -13.86 1.73 -3.76
N LEU A 202 -13.31 1.52 -2.57
CA LEU A 202 -12.92 0.21 -2.06
C LEU A 202 -13.57 -0.02 -0.71
N LYS A 203 -14.28 -1.13 -0.59
CA LYS A 203 -14.72 -1.68 0.69
C LYS A 203 -14.10 -3.05 0.89
N ARG A 204 -13.40 -3.23 2.00
CA ARG A 204 -12.75 -4.48 2.40
C ARG A 204 -13.35 -4.95 3.71
N LYS A 205 -13.88 -6.16 3.74
CA LYS A 205 -14.30 -6.81 4.98
C LYS A 205 -13.09 -7.34 5.72
N PRO A 206 -13.09 -7.28 7.06
CA PRO A 206 -11.98 -7.77 7.87
C PRO A 206 -11.90 -9.30 7.82
N LEU A 207 -10.72 -9.82 8.17
CA LEU A 207 -10.47 -11.21 8.53
C LEU A 207 -9.79 -11.22 9.88
N SER A 208 -10.48 -11.72 10.90
CA SER A 208 -9.93 -11.83 12.25
C SER A 208 -8.92 -12.97 12.34
N ALA A 209 -7.84 -12.78 13.09
CA ALA A 209 -6.92 -13.85 13.41
C ALA A 209 -7.59 -15.00 14.20
N ALA A 210 -8.66 -14.69 14.95
CA ALA A 210 -9.44 -15.68 15.68
C ALA A 210 -10.22 -16.66 14.79
N GLU A 211 -10.46 -16.29 13.53
CA GLU A 211 -11.15 -17.15 12.56
C GLU A 211 -10.22 -18.21 11.93
N ILE A 212 -8.91 -18.05 12.07
CA ILE A 212 -7.90 -18.94 11.50
C ILE A 212 -7.25 -19.75 12.61
N GLU A 213 -7.49 -21.06 12.59
CA GLU A 213 -6.91 -21.98 13.57
C GLU A 213 -5.39 -21.88 13.61
N GLY A 214 -4.83 -21.78 14.81
CA GLY A 214 -3.38 -21.73 15.07
C GLY A 214 -2.73 -20.37 14.87
N ILE A 215 -3.44 -19.34 14.39
CA ILE A 215 -2.86 -18.01 14.18
C ILE A 215 -3.00 -17.14 15.43
N ALA A 216 -4.19 -17.08 16.01
CA ALA A 216 -4.43 -16.26 17.20
C ALA A 216 -3.59 -16.72 18.40
N GLU A 217 -3.38 -18.01 18.53
CA GLU A 217 -2.62 -18.63 19.60
C GLU A 217 -1.14 -18.26 19.60
N LEU A 218 -0.58 -17.94 18.42
CA LEU A 218 0.82 -17.53 18.29
C LEU A 218 1.08 -16.09 18.77
N ALA A 219 0.04 -15.27 18.82
CA ALA A 219 0.16 -13.86 19.17
C ALA A 219 -0.01 -13.64 20.67
N VAL A 220 1.03 -13.93 21.43
CA VAL A 220 1.08 -13.77 22.89
C VAL A 220 2.12 -12.73 23.27
N SER A 221 1.69 -11.71 24.05
CA SER A 221 2.58 -10.69 24.61
C SER A 221 2.99 -11.08 26.03
N GLY A 222 4.26 -11.07 26.33
CA GLY A 222 4.79 -11.21 27.71
C GLY A 222 4.72 -9.92 28.53
N LEU A 223 4.14 -8.85 27.97
CA LEU A 223 4.00 -7.57 28.67
C LEU A 223 2.65 -7.47 29.40
N GLY A 224 2.65 -6.88 30.57
CA GLY A 224 1.44 -6.43 31.27
C GLY A 224 0.80 -7.42 32.23
N ARG A 225 1.29 -8.67 32.30
CA ARG A 225 0.73 -9.69 33.22
C ARG A 225 1.76 -10.36 34.15
N SER A 226 2.93 -9.78 34.27
CA SER A 226 3.97 -10.21 35.16
C SER A 226 4.58 -8.99 35.84
N PHE A 227 4.89 -9.11 37.11
CA PHE A 227 5.57 -8.07 37.85
C PHE A 227 7.07 -8.34 37.80
N LYS A 228 7.86 -7.28 37.75
CA LYS A 228 9.32 -7.37 37.86
C LYS A 228 9.77 -6.68 39.12
N VAL A 229 10.54 -7.34 39.94
CA VAL A 229 11.17 -6.73 41.12
C VAL A 229 12.24 -5.75 40.62
N SER A 230 12.01 -4.43 40.82
CA SER A 230 12.87 -3.39 40.24
C SER A 230 13.95 -2.88 41.16
N GLU A 231 13.66 -2.68 42.45
CA GLU A 231 14.51 -1.91 43.37
C GLU A 231 15.03 -2.68 44.58
N ALA A 232 14.36 -3.75 44.98
CA ALA A 232 14.77 -4.53 46.17
C ALA A 232 15.64 -5.73 45.79
N ASP A 233 16.65 -6.03 46.61
CA ASP A 233 17.46 -7.24 46.42
C ASP A 233 16.61 -8.51 46.63
N VAL A 234 15.64 -8.43 47.54
CA VAL A 234 14.62 -9.45 47.78
C VAL A 234 13.31 -8.74 48.14
N VAL A 235 12.19 -9.30 47.72
CA VAL A 235 10.87 -8.78 48.14
C VAL A 235 10.78 -8.88 49.67
N SER A 236 10.60 -7.74 50.33
CA SER A 236 10.70 -7.65 51.80
C SER A 236 9.35 -7.77 52.52
N SER A 237 8.23 -7.63 51.83
CA SER A 237 6.90 -7.65 52.43
C SER A 237 5.84 -8.13 51.44
N GLY A 238 4.69 -8.51 51.92
CA GLY A 238 3.55 -8.97 51.16
C GLY A 238 3.55 -10.45 50.84
N LEU A 239 2.73 -10.89 49.90
CA LEU A 239 2.47 -12.29 49.59
C LEU A 239 3.72 -13.07 49.17
N TRP A 240 4.69 -12.38 48.56
CA TRP A 240 5.91 -12.98 47.98
C TRP A 240 7.17 -12.58 48.74
N ALA A 241 7.05 -12.18 50.04
CA ALA A 241 8.19 -11.81 50.83
C ALA A 241 9.19 -12.98 50.97
N GLY A 242 10.45 -12.71 50.63
CA GLY A 242 11.52 -13.71 50.67
C GLY A 242 11.62 -14.63 49.46
N GLU A 243 10.65 -14.61 48.54
CA GLU A 243 10.61 -15.56 47.42
C GLU A 243 11.33 -15.07 46.16
N TYR A 244 11.28 -13.76 45.89
CA TYR A 244 11.78 -13.21 44.61
C TYR A 244 12.87 -12.16 44.83
N LYS A 245 13.89 -12.22 44.00
CA LYS A 245 15.03 -11.32 44.00
C LYS A 245 14.89 -10.24 42.90
N LYS A 246 15.71 -9.20 42.98
CA LYS A 246 15.81 -8.15 41.97
C LYS A 246 15.90 -8.74 40.55
N ASN A 247 15.17 -8.13 39.64
CA ASN A 247 15.05 -8.55 38.22
C ASN A 247 14.30 -9.87 37.99
N GLN A 248 13.88 -10.59 38.98
CA GLN A 248 12.99 -11.75 38.78
C GLN A 248 11.58 -11.29 38.42
N LYS A 249 10.91 -12.10 37.60
CA LYS A 249 9.50 -11.92 37.29
C LYS A 249 8.64 -12.73 38.23
N ILE A 250 7.59 -12.10 38.71
CA ILE A 250 6.54 -12.71 39.50
C ILE A 250 5.35 -12.91 38.58
N PRO A 251 4.92 -14.13 38.28
CA PRO A 251 3.74 -14.37 37.46
C PRO A 251 2.48 -13.91 38.19
N ASP A 252 1.48 -13.47 37.44
CA ASP A 252 0.15 -13.23 38.02
C ASP A 252 -0.41 -14.58 38.50
N PRO A 253 -0.76 -14.73 39.78
CA PRO A 253 -1.31 -15.97 40.32
C PRO A 253 -2.66 -16.35 39.68
N ASP A 254 -3.40 -15.36 39.23
CA ASP A 254 -4.68 -15.53 38.53
C ASP A 254 -4.55 -15.45 37.00
N CYS A 255 -3.35 -15.68 36.47
CA CYS A 255 -3.05 -15.56 35.03
C CYS A 255 -4.09 -16.25 34.16
N ILE A 256 -4.35 -17.53 34.41
CA ILE A 256 -5.29 -18.32 33.60
C ILE A 256 -6.74 -17.85 33.80
N ASN A 257 -7.14 -17.61 35.07
CA ASN A 257 -8.48 -17.14 35.40
C ASN A 257 -8.81 -15.79 34.78
N ASN A 258 -7.79 -14.94 34.62
CA ASN A 258 -7.90 -13.64 33.98
C ASN A 258 -7.71 -13.69 32.45
N GLY A 259 -7.70 -14.88 31.84
CA GLY A 259 -7.54 -15.07 30.40
C GLY A 259 -6.13 -14.84 29.90
N GLY A 260 -5.12 -14.94 30.77
CA GLY A 260 -3.72 -14.96 30.38
C GLY A 260 -3.24 -16.35 29.94
N VAL A 261 -2.04 -16.42 29.41
CA VAL A 261 -1.37 -17.65 28.97
C VAL A 261 0.00 -17.72 29.62
N LEU A 262 0.33 -18.86 30.22
CA LEU A 262 1.68 -19.08 30.71
C LEU A 262 2.62 -19.37 29.54
N THR A 263 3.50 -18.43 29.24
CA THR A 263 4.54 -18.61 28.20
C THR A 263 5.74 -19.39 28.71
N ASN A 264 5.95 -19.36 30.02
CA ASN A 264 6.87 -20.20 30.80
C ASN A 264 6.41 -20.21 32.25
N PRO A 265 7.01 -21.01 33.16
CA PRO A 265 6.55 -21.13 34.54
C PRO A 265 6.51 -19.81 35.32
N THR A 266 7.23 -18.78 34.87
CA THR A 266 7.36 -17.50 35.59
C THR A 266 6.78 -16.31 34.83
N THR A 267 6.19 -16.53 33.68
CA THR A 267 5.72 -15.41 32.85
C THR A 267 4.29 -15.66 32.38
N CYS A 268 3.38 -14.82 32.85
CA CYS A 268 2.03 -14.72 32.33
C CYS A 268 2.03 -13.80 31.10
N GLY A 269 1.56 -14.29 29.98
CA GLY A 269 1.38 -13.54 28.76
C GLY A 269 -0.09 -13.15 28.53
N PHE A 270 -0.30 -12.13 27.73
CA PHE A 270 -1.61 -11.73 27.25
C PHE A 270 -1.78 -12.19 25.81
N GLN A 271 -2.78 -13.02 25.54
CA GLN A 271 -3.12 -13.44 24.18
C GLN A 271 -3.90 -12.33 23.48
N TYR A 272 -3.22 -11.54 22.65
CA TYR A 272 -3.83 -10.45 21.92
C TYR A 272 -4.32 -10.87 20.51
N GLY A 273 -3.93 -12.06 20.04
CA GLY A 273 -4.27 -12.56 18.70
C GLY A 273 -5.76 -12.57 18.42
N ASN A 274 -6.60 -12.92 19.40
CA ASN A 274 -8.05 -12.93 19.28
C ASN A 274 -8.68 -11.55 19.02
N ARG A 275 -7.91 -10.47 19.21
CA ARG A 275 -8.34 -9.08 19.03
C ARG A 275 -7.71 -8.44 17.80
N PHE A 276 -7.02 -9.23 17.02
CA PHE A 276 -6.26 -8.76 15.86
C PHE A 276 -6.92 -9.19 14.56
N ASN A 277 -6.94 -8.30 13.60
CA ASN A 277 -7.34 -8.64 12.25
C ASN A 277 -6.09 -8.91 11.40
N ILE A 278 -6.09 -10.02 10.64
CA ILE A 278 -5.08 -10.28 9.60
C ILE A 278 -5.31 -9.36 8.42
N VAL A 279 -6.59 -9.13 8.10
CA VAL A 279 -7.03 -8.12 7.14
C VAL A 279 -7.93 -7.16 7.88
N ASN A 280 -7.62 -5.88 7.84
CA ASN A 280 -8.45 -4.86 8.47
C ASN A 280 -9.70 -4.54 7.64
N ASP A 281 -10.72 -4.02 8.32
CA ASP A 281 -11.82 -3.32 7.69
C ASP A 281 -11.30 -2.03 7.06
N GLU A 282 -11.58 -1.83 5.78
CA GLU A 282 -11.14 -0.65 5.04
C GLU A 282 -12.27 -0.09 4.19
N ASP A 283 -12.45 1.21 4.24
CA ASP A 283 -13.36 1.96 3.38
C ASP A 283 -12.59 3.15 2.78
N HIS A 284 -12.28 3.06 1.50
CA HIS A 284 -11.50 4.05 0.77
C HIS A 284 -12.35 4.71 -0.30
N ASN A 285 -12.39 6.05 -0.26
CA ASN A 285 -13.01 6.87 -1.27
C ASN A 285 -11.96 7.85 -1.81
N LYS A 286 -11.56 7.71 -3.07
CA LYS A 286 -10.50 8.49 -3.68
C LYS A 286 -10.99 9.22 -4.90
N ILE A 287 -10.52 10.45 -5.07
CA ILE A 287 -10.81 11.28 -6.24
C ILE A 287 -9.50 11.80 -6.79
N TYR A 288 -9.33 11.71 -8.09
CA TYR A 288 -8.23 12.33 -8.82
C TYR A 288 -8.79 13.20 -9.93
N THR A 289 -8.21 14.37 -10.12
CA THR A 289 -8.56 15.27 -11.23
C THR A 289 -7.30 15.84 -11.86
N ALA A 290 -7.27 15.88 -13.18
CA ALA A 290 -6.26 16.58 -13.95
C ALA A 290 -6.94 17.53 -14.93
N LEU A 291 -6.44 18.76 -15.02
CA LEU A 291 -6.89 19.77 -15.94
C LEU A 291 -5.68 20.36 -16.65
N ASN A 292 -5.61 20.21 -17.94
CA ASN A 292 -4.56 20.78 -18.78
C ASN A 292 -5.20 21.80 -19.72
N LEU A 293 -4.71 23.04 -19.68
CA LEU A 293 -5.18 24.13 -20.53
C LEU A 293 -4.02 24.64 -21.39
N SER A 294 -4.23 24.72 -22.69
CA SER A 294 -3.29 25.39 -23.58
C SER A 294 -3.53 26.91 -23.52
N LEU A 295 -2.56 27.63 -22.98
CA LEU A 295 -2.62 29.10 -22.90
C LEU A 295 -2.07 29.77 -24.18
N ILE A 296 -1.54 29.01 -25.13
CA ILE A 296 -0.89 29.53 -26.33
C ILE A 296 -1.88 30.35 -27.17
N HIS A 297 -3.14 29.94 -27.23
CA HIS A 297 -4.18 30.67 -27.98
C HIS A 297 -4.81 31.86 -27.22
N ILE A 298 -4.49 32.01 -25.94
CA ILE A 298 -5.05 33.11 -25.11
C ILE A 298 -4.11 34.34 -25.13
N SER A 299 -2.83 34.15 -25.45
CA SER A 299 -1.78 35.17 -25.30
C SER A 299 -1.15 35.65 -26.61
N GLU A 300 -1.70 35.32 -27.78
CA GLU A 300 -1.25 35.99 -29.01
C GLU A 300 -1.70 37.47 -28.99
N PRO A 301 -0.79 38.43 -28.83
CA PRO A 301 -1.17 39.79 -29.03
C PRO A 301 -1.47 39.97 -30.52
N THR A 302 -2.72 40.31 -30.84
CA THR A 302 -3.09 40.80 -32.18
C THR A 302 -2.16 41.98 -32.52
N ARG A 303 -1.05 41.70 -33.18
CA ARG A 303 -0.31 42.73 -33.89
C ARG A 303 -1.18 43.23 -35.04
N ARG A 304 -1.79 44.39 -34.81
CA ARG A 304 -2.28 45.22 -35.90
C ARG A 304 -1.12 46.04 -36.47
#